data_d9fdb3ac951d2c39bd74c136d7739fb9
#
_entry.id   d9fdb3ac951d2c39bd74c136d7739fb9
#
_cell.length_a   1.000
_cell.length_b   1.000
_cell.length_c   1.000
_cell.angle_alpha   90.00
_cell.angle_beta   90.00
_cell.angle_gamma   90.00
#
_symmetry.space_group_name_H-M   'P 1'
#
loop_
_entity.id
_entity.type
_entity.pdbx_description
1 polymer ?
#
loop_
_entity_poly.entity_id
_entity_poly.type
_entity_poly.pdbx_seq_one_letter_code
_entity_poly.pdbx_strand_id
1 'polypeptide(L)'
;VDSFQGEVTFTDDDLEQRYRDLSPRGRVDLVVIGCPQASVGEARETAAAVRARMELGEAIPDHRLWLFMSSHNYDLISADGTLDLLEEAGALVLKDTCPEVTPYNRSKYNHLLTNSLKAEHYLTSGLNRIPTSVSTIIDCVAHAFDDSLADGPTPQLDGHSATPIHT
;
A
#
# COMPACT_ATOMS: atom_id res chain seq x y z
N VAL A 1 1.37 21.18 34.55
CA VAL A 1 0.54 20.70 33.43
C VAL A 1 0.61 21.80 32.38
N ASP A 2 1.41 21.60 31.35
CA ASP A 2 1.54 22.56 30.27
C ASP A 2 0.20 22.71 29.56
N SER A 3 -0.24 23.95 29.40
CA SER A 3 -1.48 24.29 28.72
C SER A 3 -1.33 23.95 27.25
N PHE A 4 -2.33 23.29 26.66
CA PHE A 4 -2.47 23.08 25.22
C PHE A 4 -2.33 24.42 24.50
N GLN A 5 -1.35 24.53 23.58
CA GLN A 5 -1.06 25.76 22.86
C GLN A 5 -1.57 25.73 21.43
N GLY A 6 -2.77 25.27 21.20
CA GLY A 6 -3.42 25.35 19.90
C GLY A 6 -4.34 24.19 19.60
N GLU A 7 -5.25 24.39 18.67
CA GLU A 7 -6.13 23.41 18.08
C GLU A 7 -5.72 23.22 16.63
N VAL A 8 -5.59 21.95 16.19
CA VAL A 8 -5.40 21.60 14.78
C VAL A 8 -6.68 20.92 14.31
N THR A 9 -7.34 21.53 13.35
CA THR A 9 -8.51 20.94 12.70
C THR A 9 -8.07 20.23 11.44
N PHE A 10 -8.51 19.00 11.27
CA PHE A 10 -8.32 18.19 10.06
C PHE A 10 -9.69 17.84 9.50
N THR A 11 -9.92 18.15 8.24
CA THR A 11 -11.21 18.01 7.56
C THR A 11 -11.17 16.89 6.51
N ASP A 12 -12.33 16.52 5.98
CA ASP A 12 -12.43 15.59 4.86
C ASP A 12 -11.75 16.15 3.60
N ASP A 13 -11.84 17.47 3.38
CA ASP A 13 -11.16 18.14 2.27
C ASP A 13 -9.63 18.04 2.37
N ASP A 14 -9.07 18.14 3.59
CA ASP A 14 -7.64 17.95 3.83
C ASP A 14 -7.22 16.51 3.52
N LEU A 15 -8.06 15.54 3.88
CA LEU A 15 -7.82 14.13 3.57
C LEU A 15 -7.84 13.88 2.06
N GLU A 16 -8.87 14.36 1.37
CA GLU A 16 -8.98 14.23 -0.09
C GLU A 16 -7.80 14.91 -0.80
N GLN A 17 -7.41 16.11 -0.34
CA GLN A 17 -6.26 16.81 -0.90
C GLN A 17 -4.99 15.97 -0.70
N ARG A 18 -4.80 15.35 0.46
CA ARG A 18 -3.65 14.49 0.73
C ARG A 18 -3.62 13.28 -0.19
N TYR A 19 -4.76 12.63 -0.46
CA TYR A 19 -4.84 11.55 -1.44
C TYR A 19 -4.49 12.02 -2.85
N ARG A 20 -4.98 13.20 -3.28
CA ARG A 20 -4.62 13.78 -4.59
C ARG A 20 -3.11 14.05 -4.71
N ASP A 21 -2.51 14.62 -3.66
CA ASP A 21 -1.08 14.96 -3.64
C ASP A 21 -0.18 13.71 -3.72
N LEU A 22 -0.62 12.61 -3.10
CA LEU A 22 0.11 11.36 -3.01
C LEU A 22 -0.31 10.31 -4.05
N SER A 23 -1.23 10.64 -4.95
CA SER A 23 -1.64 9.74 -6.03
C SER A 23 -0.45 9.32 -6.90
N PRO A 24 -0.43 8.07 -7.38
CA PRO A 24 0.70 7.56 -8.16
C PRO A 24 0.89 8.36 -9.45
N ARG A 25 2.13 8.73 -9.75
CA ARG A 25 2.54 9.41 -10.97
C ARG A 25 3.61 8.57 -11.67
N GLY A 26 3.18 7.71 -12.59
CA GLY A 26 4.06 6.80 -13.31
C GLY A 26 4.01 5.37 -12.76
N ARG A 27 5.04 4.59 -13.10
CA ARG A 27 5.10 3.16 -12.79
C ARG A 27 5.07 2.89 -11.28
N VAL A 28 4.24 1.92 -10.88
CA VAL A 28 4.25 1.30 -9.55
C VAL A 28 4.90 -0.09 -9.68
N ASP A 29 5.92 -0.35 -8.88
CA ASP A 29 6.64 -1.64 -8.93
C ASP A 29 5.98 -2.69 -8.04
N LEU A 30 5.37 -2.26 -6.92
CA LEU A 30 4.75 -3.15 -5.95
C LEU A 30 3.63 -2.44 -5.19
N VAL A 31 2.53 -3.12 -5.01
CA VAL A 31 1.41 -2.70 -4.16
C VAL A 31 1.52 -3.39 -2.80
N VAL A 32 1.42 -2.61 -1.72
CA VAL A 32 1.46 -3.11 -0.34
C VAL A 32 0.22 -2.66 0.43
N ILE A 33 -0.55 -3.61 0.95
CA ILE A 33 -1.79 -3.36 1.70
C ILE A 33 -1.62 -3.85 3.14
N GLY A 34 -2.10 -3.05 4.07
CA GLY A 34 -2.07 -3.38 5.50
C GLY A 34 -0.93 -2.69 6.24
N CYS A 35 -1.22 -1.54 6.83
CA CYS A 35 -0.28 -0.85 7.72
C CYS A 35 -0.99 -0.39 9.01
N PRO A 36 -0.58 -1.01 10.15
CA PRO A 36 0.49 -2.02 10.28
C PRO A 36 0.12 -3.38 9.72
N GLN A 37 -1.16 -3.77 9.73
CA GLN A 37 -1.67 -5.05 9.25
C GLN A 37 -3.11 -4.87 8.76
N ALA A 38 -3.46 -5.52 7.67
CA ALA A 38 -4.80 -5.47 7.11
C ALA A 38 -5.81 -6.16 8.03
N SER A 39 -6.98 -5.56 8.10
CA SER A 39 -8.16 -6.18 8.70
C SER A 39 -8.73 -7.27 7.76
N VAL A 40 -9.57 -8.13 8.30
CA VAL A 40 -10.35 -9.10 7.50
C VAL A 40 -11.23 -8.38 6.46
N GLY A 41 -11.77 -7.20 6.81
CA GLY A 41 -12.55 -6.37 5.89
C GLY A 41 -11.74 -5.91 4.69
N GLU A 42 -10.55 -5.36 4.91
CA GLU A 42 -9.64 -4.92 3.85
C GLU A 42 -9.17 -6.09 2.97
N ALA A 43 -8.88 -7.24 3.56
CA ALA A 43 -8.52 -8.44 2.79
C ALA A 43 -9.66 -8.92 1.89
N ARG A 44 -10.90 -8.91 2.37
CA ARG A 44 -12.09 -9.27 1.57
C ARG A 44 -12.39 -8.23 0.49
N GLU A 45 -12.24 -6.94 0.77
CA GLU A 45 -12.35 -5.87 -0.23
C GLU A 45 -11.29 -6.05 -1.33
N THR A 46 -10.04 -6.30 -0.94
CA THR A 46 -8.96 -6.60 -1.87
C THR A 46 -9.30 -7.83 -2.73
N ALA A 47 -9.75 -8.92 -2.12
CA ALA A 47 -10.12 -10.14 -2.83
C ALA A 47 -11.30 -9.94 -3.79
N ALA A 48 -12.29 -9.12 -3.43
CA ALA A 48 -13.39 -8.77 -4.31
C ALA A 48 -12.91 -8.01 -5.56
N ALA A 49 -12.02 -7.02 -5.38
CA ALA A 49 -11.41 -6.29 -6.48
C ALA A 49 -10.53 -7.20 -7.37
N VAL A 50 -9.74 -8.08 -6.76
CA VAL A 50 -8.92 -9.09 -7.46
C VAL A 50 -9.80 -10.02 -8.29
N ARG A 51 -10.88 -10.55 -7.72
CA ARG A 51 -11.82 -11.42 -8.43
C ARG A 51 -12.39 -10.77 -9.69
N ALA A 52 -12.81 -9.50 -9.59
CA ALA A 52 -13.35 -8.77 -10.72
C ALA A 52 -12.34 -8.66 -11.89
N ARG A 53 -11.05 -8.57 -11.61
CA ARG A 53 -9.98 -8.54 -12.64
C ARG A 53 -9.72 -9.92 -13.20
N MET A 54 -9.70 -10.96 -12.36
CA MET A 54 -9.55 -12.37 -12.82
C MET A 54 -10.69 -12.79 -13.75
N GLU A 55 -11.92 -12.35 -13.51
CA GLU A 55 -13.07 -12.60 -14.38
C GLU A 55 -12.90 -11.99 -15.79
N LEU A 56 -12.04 -10.99 -15.94
CA LEU A 56 -11.64 -10.43 -17.24
C LEU A 56 -10.47 -11.18 -17.87
N GLY A 57 -9.98 -12.24 -17.23
CA GLY A 57 -8.85 -13.06 -17.71
C GLY A 57 -7.48 -12.46 -17.39
N GLU A 58 -7.41 -11.49 -16.48
CA GLU A 58 -6.17 -10.85 -16.06
C GLU A 58 -5.52 -11.61 -14.89
N ALA A 59 -4.21 -11.45 -14.69
CA ALA A 59 -3.43 -12.06 -13.61
C ALA A 59 -2.45 -11.02 -13.04
N ILE A 60 -2.09 -11.17 -11.77
CA ILE A 60 -1.09 -10.31 -11.12
C ILE A 60 0.31 -10.78 -11.55
N PRO A 61 1.08 -9.96 -12.30
CA PRO A 61 2.42 -10.33 -12.70
C PRO A 61 3.39 -10.25 -11.50
N ASP A 62 4.36 -11.15 -11.43
CA ASP A 62 5.52 -11.09 -10.53
C ASP A 62 5.20 -10.87 -9.04
N HIS A 63 4.04 -11.33 -8.57
CA HIS A 63 3.59 -11.10 -7.20
C HIS A 63 3.55 -9.62 -6.80
N ARG A 64 3.06 -8.74 -7.65
CA ARG A 64 3.03 -7.30 -7.43
C ARG A 64 2.01 -6.82 -6.40
N LEU A 65 1.32 -7.71 -5.70
CA LEU A 65 0.39 -7.40 -4.61
C LEU A 65 0.79 -8.15 -3.36
N TRP A 66 1.13 -7.41 -2.29
CA TRP A 66 1.44 -7.97 -0.98
C TRP A 66 0.45 -7.47 0.05
N LEU A 67 -0.12 -8.39 0.83
CA LEU A 67 -0.95 -8.09 1.99
C LEU A 67 -0.19 -8.46 3.26
N PHE A 68 -0.24 -7.59 4.25
CA PHE A 68 0.36 -7.79 5.57
C PHE A 68 -0.75 -7.98 6.61
N MET A 69 -0.75 -9.11 7.32
CA MET A 69 -1.83 -9.47 8.24
C MET A 69 -1.28 -10.07 9.53
N SER A 70 -2.10 -10.02 10.61
CA SER A 70 -1.85 -10.85 11.79
C SER A 70 -2.18 -12.32 11.49
N SER A 71 -1.52 -13.24 12.20
CA SER A 71 -1.84 -14.68 12.12
C SER A 71 -3.34 -14.93 12.34
N HIS A 72 -3.95 -14.24 13.31
CA HIS A 72 -5.38 -14.38 13.59
C HIS A 72 -6.25 -14.02 12.37
N ASN A 73 -6.01 -12.86 11.73
CA ASN A 73 -6.78 -12.43 10.57
C ASN A 73 -6.50 -13.32 9.35
N TYR A 74 -5.26 -13.80 9.20
CA TYR A 74 -4.90 -14.76 8.17
C TYR A 74 -5.69 -16.05 8.29
N ASP A 75 -5.82 -16.61 9.51
CA ASP A 75 -6.57 -17.85 9.73
C ASP A 75 -8.06 -17.65 9.41
N LEU A 76 -8.62 -16.47 9.69
CA LEU A 76 -10.02 -16.16 9.35
C LEU A 76 -10.26 -16.09 7.84
N ILE A 77 -9.37 -15.46 7.07
CA ILE A 77 -9.50 -15.40 5.61
C ILE A 77 -9.14 -16.72 4.92
N SER A 78 -8.33 -17.56 5.57
CA SER A 78 -8.08 -18.93 5.11
C SER A 78 -9.34 -19.80 5.24
N ALA A 79 -10.06 -19.65 6.36
CA ALA A 79 -11.27 -20.44 6.62
C ALA A 79 -12.44 -20.13 5.67
N ASP A 80 -12.50 -18.92 5.08
CA ASP A 80 -13.59 -18.50 4.19
C ASP A 80 -13.23 -18.49 2.70
N GLY A 81 -12.02 -18.96 2.34
CA GLY A 81 -11.54 -19.06 0.96
C GLY A 81 -11.02 -17.73 0.36
N THR A 82 -11.00 -16.66 1.13
CA THR A 82 -10.44 -15.36 0.69
C THR A 82 -8.95 -15.46 0.40
N LEU A 83 -8.20 -16.21 1.24
CA LEU A 83 -6.78 -16.46 1.06
C LEU A 83 -6.49 -17.19 -0.25
N ASP A 84 -7.20 -18.29 -0.50
CA ASP A 84 -7.00 -19.10 -1.69
C ASP A 84 -7.18 -18.29 -2.97
N LEU A 85 -8.19 -17.41 -3.01
CA LEU A 85 -8.42 -16.51 -4.14
C LEU A 85 -7.25 -15.53 -4.35
N LEU A 86 -6.75 -14.93 -3.28
CA LEU A 86 -5.63 -13.97 -3.36
C LEU A 86 -4.35 -14.66 -3.85
N GLU A 87 -4.05 -15.86 -3.33
CA GLU A 87 -2.88 -16.63 -3.72
C GLU A 87 -3.00 -17.16 -5.16
N GLU A 88 -4.18 -17.63 -5.58
CA GLU A 88 -4.45 -18.05 -6.96
C GLU A 88 -4.23 -16.90 -7.96
N ALA A 89 -4.59 -15.67 -7.58
CA ALA A 89 -4.34 -14.47 -8.38
C ALA A 89 -2.86 -14.06 -8.45
N GLY A 90 -1.99 -14.65 -7.62
CA GLY A 90 -0.57 -14.31 -7.54
C GLY A 90 -0.21 -13.27 -6.48
N ALA A 91 -1.13 -12.92 -5.56
CA ALA A 91 -0.79 -12.08 -4.42
C ALA A 91 0.04 -12.86 -3.38
N LEU A 92 0.83 -12.14 -2.58
CA LEU A 92 1.51 -12.69 -1.41
C LEU A 92 0.83 -12.18 -0.14
N VAL A 93 0.44 -13.10 0.75
CA VAL A 93 -0.11 -12.75 2.05
C VAL A 93 0.90 -13.09 3.14
N LEU A 94 1.42 -12.06 3.81
CA LEU A 94 2.52 -12.12 4.76
C LEU A 94 1.97 -11.98 6.20
N LYS A 95 2.37 -12.93 7.08
CA LYS A 95 1.91 -12.96 8.47
C LYS A 95 2.87 -12.27 9.43
N ASP A 96 2.29 -11.59 10.44
CA ASP A 96 2.97 -11.08 11.63
C ASP A 96 4.17 -10.17 11.34
N THR A 97 4.14 -9.50 10.21
CA THR A 97 5.08 -8.47 9.80
C THR A 97 4.33 -7.24 9.27
N CYS A 98 5.04 -6.21 8.84
CA CYS A 98 4.41 -5.03 8.25
C CYS A 98 5.26 -4.45 7.11
N PRO A 99 4.68 -3.59 6.26
CA PRO A 99 5.42 -2.99 5.15
C PRO A 99 6.73 -2.32 5.55
N GLU A 100 6.77 -1.61 6.67
CA GLU A 100 7.93 -0.82 7.08
C GLU A 100 9.16 -1.67 7.42
N VAL A 101 8.97 -2.81 8.11
CA VAL A 101 10.09 -3.66 8.55
C VAL A 101 10.51 -4.70 7.51
N THR A 102 9.80 -4.78 6.40
CA THR A 102 10.11 -5.71 5.30
C THR A 102 11.33 -5.23 4.52
N PRO A 103 12.35 -6.08 4.32
CA PRO A 103 13.50 -5.73 3.50
C PRO A 103 13.17 -5.84 2.01
N TYR A 104 12.95 -4.71 1.34
CA TYR A 104 12.70 -4.69 -0.10
C TYR A 104 13.97 -4.78 -0.92
N ASN A 105 13.91 -5.55 -2.00
CA ASN A 105 14.99 -5.54 -3.02
C ASN A 105 14.95 -4.22 -3.80
N ARG A 106 15.88 -3.31 -3.49
CA ARG A 106 15.98 -1.96 -4.08
C ARG A 106 16.32 -1.96 -5.58
N SER A 107 16.83 -3.07 -6.12
CA SER A 107 17.03 -3.19 -7.58
C SER A 107 15.73 -3.52 -8.33
N LYS A 108 14.69 -4.00 -7.62
CA LYS A 108 13.39 -4.37 -8.18
C LYS A 108 12.30 -3.37 -7.83
N TYR A 109 12.28 -2.86 -6.58
CA TYR A 109 11.20 -2.04 -6.06
C TYR A 109 11.70 -0.63 -5.76
N ASN A 110 11.36 0.32 -6.62
CA ASN A 110 11.76 1.73 -6.53
C ASN A 110 10.57 2.66 -6.26
N HIS A 111 9.34 2.20 -6.51
CA HIS A 111 8.11 2.93 -6.24
C HIS A 111 7.03 1.97 -5.74
N LEU A 112 6.52 2.23 -4.53
CA LEU A 112 5.45 1.45 -3.92
C LEU A 112 4.12 2.20 -4.01
N LEU A 113 3.02 1.44 -3.95
CA LEU A 113 1.67 1.98 -3.79
C LEU A 113 1.01 1.30 -2.59
N THR A 114 0.28 2.08 -1.78
CA THR A 114 -0.39 1.58 -0.59
C THR A 114 -1.78 2.22 -0.40
N ASN A 115 -2.63 1.57 0.39
CA ASN A 115 -3.92 2.14 0.82
C ASN A 115 -3.82 2.97 2.10
N SER A 116 -2.62 3.18 2.65
CA SER A 116 -2.42 3.75 3.98
C SER A 116 -1.48 4.95 3.96
N LEU A 117 -1.99 6.12 4.38
CA LEU A 117 -1.18 7.32 4.62
C LEU A 117 -0.06 7.08 5.64
N LYS A 118 -0.30 6.21 6.63
CA LYS A 118 0.71 5.82 7.60
C LYS A 118 1.83 5.02 6.94
N ALA A 119 1.49 4.07 6.07
CA ALA A 119 2.49 3.29 5.33
C ALA A 119 3.32 4.18 4.41
N GLU A 120 2.68 5.10 3.68
CA GLU A 120 3.39 6.07 2.83
C GLU A 120 4.45 6.83 3.62
N HIS A 121 4.06 7.43 4.74
CA HIS A 121 4.96 8.20 5.59
C HIS A 121 6.18 7.39 6.02
N TYR A 122 5.99 6.18 6.56
CA TYR A 122 7.08 5.35 7.05
C TYR A 122 7.94 4.76 5.94
N LEU A 123 7.34 4.28 4.85
CA LEU A 123 8.08 3.73 3.71
C LEU A 123 8.93 4.78 3.00
N THR A 124 8.45 6.01 2.90
CA THR A 124 9.16 7.11 2.27
C THR A 124 10.25 7.71 3.17
N SER A 125 9.98 7.89 4.47
CA SER A 125 10.87 8.61 5.39
C SER A 125 11.59 7.72 6.41
N GLY A 126 11.13 6.48 6.62
CA GLY A 126 11.67 5.55 7.63
C GLY A 126 12.83 4.70 7.14
N LEU A 127 12.79 3.39 7.45
CA LEU A 127 13.90 2.45 7.19
C LEU A 127 14.14 2.22 5.70
N ASN A 128 13.07 2.10 4.93
CA ASN A 128 13.14 1.70 3.53
C ASN A 128 13.49 2.84 2.59
N ARG A 129 12.99 4.04 2.84
CA ARG A 129 13.17 5.25 2.01
C ARG A 129 12.85 4.98 0.54
N ILE A 130 11.72 4.34 0.29
CA ILE A 130 11.21 4.08 -1.05
C ILE A 130 10.09 5.08 -1.35
N PRO A 131 10.12 5.79 -2.49
CA PRO A 131 9.00 6.58 -2.94
C PRO A 131 7.72 5.76 -2.88
N THR A 132 6.72 6.26 -2.18
CA THR A 132 5.47 5.54 -1.96
C THR A 132 4.29 6.46 -2.24
N SER A 133 3.36 6.01 -3.05
CA SER A 133 2.10 6.70 -3.34
C SER A 133 0.95 6.07 -2.57
N VAL A 134 -0.18 6.79 -2.54
CA VAL A 134 -1.39 6.33 -1.84
C VAL A 134 -2.57 6.33 -2.81
N SER A 135 -3.42 5.30 -2.72
CA SER A 135 -4.70 5.25 -3.40
C SER A 135 -5.72 4.40 -2.63
N THR A 136 -6.93 4.28 -3.16
CA THR A 136 -7.93 3.35 -2.62
C THR A 136 -7.51 1.89 -2.81
N ILE A 137 -8.10 0.95 -2.06
CA ILE A 137 -7.82 -0.49 -2.25
C ILE A 137 -8.13 -0.91 -3.70
N ILE A 138 -9.23 -0.43 -4.26
CA ILE A 138 -9.64 -0.76 -5.64
C ILE A 138 -8.60 -0.29 -6.66
N ASP A 139 -8.10 0.94 -6.53
CA ASP A 139 -7.07 1.46 -7.42
C ASP A 139 -5.72 0.77 -7.19
N CYS A 140 -5.37 0.47 -5.94
CA CYS A 140 -4.20 -0.33 -5.60
C CYS A 140 -4.22 -1.68 -6.33
N VAL A 141 -5.34 -2.39 -6.28
CA VAL A 141 -5.51 -3.66 -7.01
C VAL A 141 -5.40 -3.44 -8.51
N ALA A 142 -6.04 -2.40 -9.08
CA ALA A 142 -5.92 -2.10 -10.50
C ALA A 142 -4.46 -1.93 -10.94
N HIS A 143 -3.66 -1.20 -10.16
CA HIS A 143 -2.22 -1.02 -10.41
C HIS A 143 -1.41 -2.33 -10.27
N ALA A 144 -1.84 -3.27 -9.41
CA ALA A 144 -1.17 -4.56 -9.27
C ALA A 144 -1.32 -5.43 -10.54
N PHE A 145 -2.43 -5.30 -11.27
CA PHE A 145 -2.69 -6.01 -12.52
C PHE A 145 -2.12 -5.31 -13.77
N ASP A 146 -1.90 -4.00 -13.71
CA ASP A 146 -1.54 -3.20 -14.87
C ASP A 146 -0.05 -3.34 -15.21
N ASP A 147 0.25 -4.12 -16.25
CA ASP A 147 1.60 -4.29 -16.77
C ASP A 147 1.99 -3.17 -17.78
N SER A 148 1.02 -2.37 -18.26
CA SER A 148 1.25 -1.31 -19.26
C SER A 148 2.06 -0.13 -18.70
N LEU A 149 2.14 0.01 -17.37
CA LEU A 149 2.95 1.01 -16.69
C LEU A 149 4.43 0.61 -16.55
N ALA A 150 4.81 -0.56 -17.08
CA ALA A 150 6.18 -1.09 -16.98
C ALA A 150 7.25 -0.17 -17.59
N ASP A 151 6.89 0.71 -18.52
CA ASP A 151 7.81 1.57 -19.28
C ASP A 151 7.77 3.06 -18.88
N GLY A 152 7.02 3.43 -17.82
CA GLY A 152 6.94 4.81 -17.33
C GLY A 152 8.18 5.24 -16.50
N PRO A 153 8.50 6.55 -16.44
CA PRO A 153 9.60 7.04 -15.62
C PRO A 153 9.30 6.80 -14.14
N THR A 154 10.27 6.24 -13.41
CA THR A 154 10.20 6.11 -11.95
C THR A 154 10.14 7.50 -11.32
N PRO A 155 9.20 7.79 -10.40
CA PRO A 155 9.16 9.07 -9.70
C PRO A 155 10.47 9.31 -8.95
N GLN A 156 11.07 10.48 -9.13
CA GLN A 156 12.18 10.92 -8.29
C GLN A 156 11.61 11.50 -7.00
N LEU A 157 12.26 11.21 -5.87
CA LEU A 157 12.02 11.92 -4.62
C LEU A 157 12.45 13.37 -4.84
N ASP A 158 11.51 14.26 -5.15
CA ASP A 158 11.75 15.68 -5.01
C ASP A 158 12.07 15.89 -3.53
N GLY A 159 13.31 16.38 -3.28
CA GLY A 159 13.87 16.47 -1.93
C GLY A 159 12.98 17.29 -1.00
N HIS A 160 12.01 16.66 -0.41
CA HIS A 160 11.33 17.19 0.76
C HIS A 160 12.37 17.13 1.89
N SER A 161 13.09 18.25 2.04
CA SER A 161 13.88 18.48 3.24
C SER A 161 12.93 18.35 4.42
N ALA A 162 13.08 17.26 5.17
CA ALA A 162 12.44 17.14 6.46
C ALA A 162 12.86 18.35 7.28
N THR A 163 11.93 19.29 7.51
CA THR A 163 12.14 20.37 8.46
C THR A 163 12.32 19.71 9.81
N PRO A 164 13.47 19.89 10.51
CA PRO A 164 13.67 19.30 11.82
C PRO A 164 12.59 19.84 12.75
N ILE A 165 11.83 18.94 13.38
CA ILE A 165 10.96 19.31 14.50
C ILE A 165 11.92 19.64 15.64
N HIS A 166 12.13 20.93 15.91
CA HIS A 166 12.85 21.38 17.10
C HIS A 166 12.02 21.02 18.32
N THR A 167 12.57 20.16 19.17
CA THR A 167 12.11 19.82 20.53
C THR A 167 12.26 21.01 21.46
#